data_44b3e877c313b9bfc73ea687b1099ab5
#
_entry.id   44b3e877c313b9bfc73ea687b1099ab5
#
_cell.length_a   1.000
_cell.length_b   1.000
_cell.length_c   1.000
_cell.angle_alpha   90.00
_cell.angle_beta   90.00
_cell.angle_gamma   90.00
#
_symmetry.space_group_name_H-M   'P 1'
#
loop_
_entity.id
_entity.type
_entity.pdbx_description
1 polymer ?
#
loop_
_entity_poly.entity_id
_entity_poly.type
_entity_poly.pdbx_seq_one_letter_code
_entity_poly.pdbx_strand_id
1 'polypeptide(L)'
;MNLAIIGATGNVGRKTIEILEKSKIKISKLFLVASERSEGKKIKFKGNEIQVQSLEKYDFSSAQITFFAAGSKIAEKWVPKASKKTIVIDNSKFFRMDRDVPLVVPEVNPEQLSMYKKKNIIANANCSTIQMVLVLKPLHDHFNIKRVVVSTYQSVSGGGKDPMDELISQSKDYLSGKKIKSKNFTKQIAFNLIPHIDEFVDEGYTKEEWKMENETKKILDPKIKMTATCVRVPVMVSHSESINVEFEKDFDVQKVKDILSATDGCKVLDERKNGGYVTPVEAENSYLTFISRIRKDSSNDKALNMWVVSDNLLKGAALNTVQIAERLIKDYHGK
;
A
#
# COMPACT_ATOMS: atom_id res chain seq x y z
N MET A 1 -16.93 -5.90 18.40
CA MET A 1 -16.95 -4.45 18.03
C MET A 1 -17.62 -4.25 16.68
N ASN A 2 -18.10 -3.04 16.39
CA ASN A 2 -18.67 -2.70 15.10
C ASN A 2 -17.62 -2.02 14.23
N LEU A 3 -17.57 -2.40 12.96
CA LEU A 3 -16.66 -1.83 11.95
C LEU A 3 -17.46 -1.27 10.77
N ALA A 4 -16.92 -0.25 10.12
CA ALA A 4 -17.48 0.26 8.86
C ALA A 4 -16.39 0.32 7.78
N ILE A 5 -16.77 0.10 6.52
CA ILE A 5 -15.90 0.25 5.36
C ILE A 5 -16.55 1.24 4.40
N ILE A 6 -15.93 2.42 4.25
CA ILE A 6 -16.31 3.43 3.28
C ILE A 6 -15.57 3.15 1.97
N GLY A 7 -16.30 3.00 0.87
CA GLY A 7 -15.76 2.54 -0.41
C GLY A 7 -15.77 1.01 -0.55
N ALA A 8 -16.69 0.33 0.15
CA ALA A 8 -16.80 -1.15 0.22
C ALA A 8 -16.91 -1.85 -1.15
N THR A 9 -17.35 -1.16 -2.20
CA THR A 9 -17.51 -1.73 -3.55
C THR A 9 -16.28 -1.59 -4.45
N GLY A 10 -15.27 -0.81 -4.01
CA GLY A 10 -13.99 -0.63 -4.72
C GLY A 10 -13.02 -1.80 -4.49
N ASN A 11 -11.92 -1.82 -5.25
CA ASN A 11 -10.90 -2.90 -5.16
C ASN A 11 -10.38 -3.08 -3.73
N VAL A 12 -9.90 -2.01 -3.11
CA VAL A 12 -9.36 -2.05 -1.73
C VAL A 12 -10.45 -2.41 -0.72
N GLY A 13 -11.67 -1.83 -0.85
CA GLY A 13 -12.78 -2.14 0.04
C GLY A 13 -13.18 -3.62 0.00
N ARG A 14 -13.23 -4.24 -1.18
CA ARG A 14 -13.52 -5.67 -1.34
C ARG A 14 -12.42 -6.53 -0.74
N LYS A 15 -11.15 -6.20 -1.00
CA LYS A 15 -10.02 -6.90 -0.38
C LYS A 15 -10.01 -6.75 1.14
N THR A 16 -10.40 -5.57 1.68
CA THR A 16 -10.55 -5.38 3.13
C THR A 16 -11.61 -6.32 3.71
N ILE A 17 -12.76 -6.51 3.02
CA ILE A 17 -13.82 -7.45 3.45
C ILE A 17 -13.28 -8.89 3.46
N GLU A 18 -12.59 -9.33 2.40
CA GLU A 18 -12.00 -10.68 2.29
C GLU A 18 -10.97 -10.95 3.43
N ILE A 19 -10.15 -9.94 3.77
CA ILE A 19 -9.16 -10.07 4.85
C ILE A 19 -9.85 -10.13 6.21
N LEU A 20 -10.88 -9.28 6.45
CA LEU A 20 -11.62 -9.27 7.70
C LEU A 20 -12.34 -10.59 7.97
N GLU A 21 -12.74 -11.35 6.94
CA GLU A 21 -13.29 -12.72 7.14
C GLU A 21 -12.32 -13.66 7.83
N LYS A 22 -11.03 -13.50 7.54
CA LYS A 22 -9.91 -14.33 8.04
C LYS A 22 -9.20 -13.70 9.25
N SER A 23 -9.53 -12.44 9.59
CA SER A 23 -8.86 -11.71 10.67
C SER A 23 -9.26 -12.20 12.06
N LYS A 24 -8.41 -11.93 13.04
CA LYS A 24 -8.66 -12.23 14.46
C LYS A 24 -9.62 -11.22 15.12
N ILE A 25 -10.04 -10.17 14.41
CA ILE A 25 -10.95 -9.16 14.96
C ILE A 25 -12.33 -9.76 15.20
N LYS A 26 -12.81 -9.69 16.44
CA LYS A 26 -14.17 -10.12 16.80
C LYS A 26 -15.17 -9.03 16.36
N ILE A 27 -15.71 -9.17 15.15
CA ILE A 27 -16.65 -8.24 14.55
C ILE A 27 -18.08 -8.64 14.95
N SER A 28 -18.78 -7.74 15.67
CA SER A 28 -20.20 -7.91 16.03
C SER A 28 -21.10 -7.48 14.87
N LYS A 29 -20.78 -6.32 14.24
CA LYS A 29 -21.50 -5.84 13.07
C LYS A 29 -20.55 -5.16 12.08
N LEU A 30 -20.73 -5.45 10.80
CA LEU A 30 -19.98 -4.82 9.72
C LEU A 30 -20.94 -3.96 8.89
N PHE A 31 -20.60 -2.68 8.72
CA PHE A 31 -21.33 -1.76 7.84
C PHE A 31 -20.55 -1.57 6.55
N LEU A 32 -21.20 -1.79 5.44
CA LEU A 32 -20.67 -1.58 4.11
C LEU A 32 -21.25 -0.31 3.53
N VAL A 33 -20.40 0.66 3.22
CA VAL A 33 -20.83 2.00 2.81
C VAL A 33 -20.15 2.38 1.50
N ALA A 34 -20.90 2.97 0.58
CA ALA A 34 -20.38 3.43 -0.70
C ALA A 34 -21.19 4.63 -1.24
N SER A 35 -20.97 5.04 -2.49
CA SER A 35 -21.76 6.07 -3.14
C SER A 35 -23.21 5.60 -3.36
N GLU A 36 -24.14 6.54 -3.54
CA GLU A 36 -25.56 6.27 -3.85
C GLU A 36 -25.75 5.28 -5.00
N ARG A 37 -24.88 5.34 -6.04
CA ARG A 37 -24.91 4.38 -7.18
C ARG A 37 -24.73 2.92 -6.77
N SER A 38 -24.21 2.68 -5.59
CA SER A 38 -23.95 1.35 -5.04
C SER A 38 -24.91 0.99 -3.89
N GLU A 39 -25.80 1.89 -3.48
CA GLU A 39 -26.80 1.63 -2.44
C GLU A 39 -27.66 0.44 -2.83
N GLY A 40 -27.95 -0.43 -1.89
CA GLY A 40 -28.75 -1.63 -2.10
C GLY A 40 -28.00 -2.84 -2.64
N LYS A 41 -26.79 -2.69 -3.19
CA LYS A 41 -25.97 -3.83 -3.58
C LYS A 41 -25.68 -4.70 -2.37
N LYS A 42 -25.64 -6.03 -2.57
CA LYS A 42 -25.33 -6.98 -1.52
C LYS A 42 -23.89 -7.51 -1.68
N ILE A 43 -23.17 -7.62 -0.59
CA ILE A 43 -21.82 -8.21 -0.52
C ILE A 43 -21.84 -9.26 0.58
N LYS A 44 -21.28 -10.44 0.30
CA LYS A 44 -21.15 -11.51 1.30
C LYS A 44 -20.04 -11.24 2.30
N PHE A 45 -20.30 -11.52 3.56
CA PHE A 45 -19.32 -11.51 4.65
C PHE A 45 -19.68 -12.62 5.64
N LYS A 46 -18.77 -13.55 5.87
CA LYS A 46 -18.96 -14.73 6.76
C LYS A 46 -20.28 -15.47 6.49
N GLY A 47 -20.58 -15.68 5.20
CA GLY A 47 -21.79 -16.38 4.75
C GLY A 47 -23.08 -15.54 4.70
N ASN A 48 -23.12 -14.36 5.30
CA ASN A 48 -24.28 -13.46 5.31
C ASN A 48 -24.17 -12.40 4.22
N GLU A 49 -25.31 -12.02 3.64
CA GLU A 49 -25.40 -10.89 2.72
C GLU A 49 -25.56 -9.59 3.50
N ILE A 50 -24.67 -8.63 3.30
CA ILE A 50 -24.76 -7.29 3.88
C ILE A 50 -25.08 -6.31 2.78
N GLN A 51 -26.14 -5.53 2.99
CA GLN A 51 -26.55 -4.49 2.06
C GLN A 51 -25.67 -3.25 2.19
N VAL A 52 -25.20 -2.72 1.07
CA VAL A 52 -24.42 -1.50 0.99
C VAL A 52 -25.32 -0.29 1.23
N GLN A 53 -24.90 0.58 2.14
CA GLN A 53 -25.57 1.84 2.48
C GLN A 53 -24.94 3.00 1.73
N SER A 54 -25.73 4.07 1.51
CA SER A 54 -25.20 5.33 0.99
C SER A 54 -24.39 6.07 2.06
N LEU A 55 -23.23 6.62 1.65
CA LEU A 55 -22.36 7.43 2.52
C LEU A 55 -23.08 8.68 3.05
N GLU A 56 -23.95 9.29 2.26
CA GLU A 56 -24.68 10.49 2.66
C GLU A 56 -25.69 10.23 3.80
N LYS A 57 -26.14 8.98 3.96
CA LYS A 57 -27.12 8.56 4.96
C LYS A 57 -26.48 7.84 6.17
N TYR A 58 -25.18 7.53 6.09
CA TYR A 58 -24.53 6.71 7.10
C TYR A 58 -24.21 7.48 8.37
N ASP A 59 -24.63 6.95 9.53
CA ASP A 59 -24.22 7.48 10.83
C ASP A 59 -22.94 6.85 11.35
N PHE A 60 -21.86 7.63 11.40
CA PHE A 60 -20.54 7.20 11.85
C PHE A 60 -20.48 6.79 13.32
N SER A 61 -21.48 7.14 14.16
CA SER A 61 -21.54 6.67 15.55
C SER A 61 -21.84 5.16 15.67
N SER A 62 -22.29 4.54 14.58
CA SER A 62 -22.64 3.11 14.53
C SER A 62 -21.43 2.18 14.61
N ALA A 63 -20.19 2.66 14.33
CA ALA A 63 -18.98 1.85 14.33
C ALA A 63 -17.90 2.46 15.22
N GLN A 64 -17.12 1.60 15.90
CA GLN A 64 -15.95 2.00 16.68
C GLN A 64 -14.74 2.33 15.80
N ILE A 65 -14.56 1.61 14.69
CA ILE A 65 -13.50 1.86 13.72
C ILE A 65 -14.12 1.92 12.33
N THR A 66 -13.71 2.91 11.55
CA THR A 66 -14.14 3.12 10.17
C THR A 66 -12.95 3.14 9.23
N PHE A 67 -12.93 2.22 8.26
CA PHE A 67 -11.95 2.17 7.19
C PHE A 67 -12.40 3.05 6.02
N PHE A 68 -11.54 3.96 5.56
CA PHE A 68 -11.78 4.76 4.37
C PHE A 68 -10.96 4.23 3.19
N ALA A 69 -11.64 3.75 2.14
CA ALA A 69 -11.08 3.23 0.90
C ALA A 69 -11.76 3.87 -0.33
N ALA A 70 -12.10 5.15 -0.25
CA ALA A 70 -12.91 5.86 -1.25
C ALA A 70 -12.18 7.03 -1.96
N GLY A 71 -10.85 7.14 -1.76
CA GLY A 71 -10.01 8.16 -2.40
C GLY A 71 -10.03 9.52 -1.68
N SER A 72 -9.08 10.38 -2.08
CA SER A 72 -8.75 11.61 -1.34
C SER A 72 -9.88 12.63 -1.26
N LYS A 73 -10.65 12.85 -2.33
CA LYS A 73 -11.78 13.81 -2.32
C LYS A 73 -12.87 13.42 -1.32
N ILE A 74 -13.13 12.12 -1.18
CA ILE A 74 -14.09 11.61 -0.19
C ILE A 74 -13.50 11.70 1.21
N ALA A 75 -12.23 11.35 1.39
CA ALA A 75 -11.55 11.44 2.68
C ALA A 75 -11.52 12.90 3.19
N GLU A 76 -11.14 13.86 2.36
CA GLU A 76 -11.13 15.29 2.67
C GLU A 76 -12.48 15.78 3.21
N LYS A 77 -13.57 15.41 2.53
CA LYS A 77 -14.93 15.83 2.91
C LYS A 77 -15.45 15.13 4.16
N TRP A 78 -15.19 13.83 4.32
CA TRP A 78 -15.90 12.99 5.27
C TRP A 78 -15.09 12.54 6.49
N VAL A 79 -13.77 12.37 6.38
CA VAL A 79 -12.94 11.93 7.50
C VAL A 79 -13.01 12.91 8.67
N PRO A 80 -12.98 14.26 8.50
CA PRO A 80 -13.10 15.19 9.62
C PRO A 80 -14.45 15.12 10.35
N LYS A 81 -15.50 14.65 9.67
CA LYS A 81 -16.82 14.42 10.29
C LYS A 81 -16.85 13.07 11.02
N ALA A 82 -16.31 12.04 10.37
CA ALA A 82 -16.26 10.69 10.91
C ALA A 82 -15.40 10.62 12.18
N SER A 83 -14.23 11.25 12.18
CA SER A 83 -13.27 11.20 13.30
C SER A 83 -13.78 11.81 14.61
N LYS A 84 -14.87 12.59 14.56
CA LYS A 84 -15.58 13.07 15.77
C LYS A 84 -16.40 11.99 16.47
N LYS A 85 -16.65 10.85 15.78
CA LYS A 85 -17.56 9.79 16.26
C LYS A 85 -16.93 8.40 16.27
N THR A 86 -15.91 8.15 15.46
CA THR A 86 -15.27 6.86 15.26
C THR A 86 -13.75 7.04 15.06
N ILE A 87 -12.96 6.01 15.30
CA ILE A 87 -11.56 6.01 14.89
C ILE A 87 -11.49 5.71 13.40
N VAL A 88 -10.81 6.56 12.64
CA VAL A 88 -10.69 6.44 11.19
C VAL A 88 -9.33 5.88 10.83
N ILE A 89 -9.30 4.86 9.97
CA ILE A 89 -8.10 4.38 9.28
C ILE A 89 -8.26 4.72 7.80
N ASP A 90 -7.48 5.69 7.31
CA ASP A 90 -7.62 6.27 5.96
C ASP A 90 -6.55 5.74 5.00
N ASN A 91 -7.00 5.14 3.90
CA ASN A 91 -6.13 4.66 2.82
C ASN A 91 -5.78 5.77 1.80
N SER A 92 -6.41 6.93 1.89
CA SER A 92 -6.14 8.02 0.95
C SER A 92 -4.80 8.70 1.21
N LYS A 93 -4.33 9.48 0.24
CA LYS A 93 -3.12 10.28 0.39
C LYS A 93 -3.33 11.57 1.21
N PHE A 94 -4.57 11.93 1.56
CA PHE A 94 -4.91 13.27 2.05
C PHE A 94 -4.28 13.59 3.42
N PHE A 95 -4.37 12.67 4.39
CA PHE A 95 -3.89 12.90 5.76
C PHE A 95 -2.46 12.41 6.04
N ARG A 96 -1.79 11.74 5.07
CA ARG A 96 -0.49 11.09 5.30
C ARG A 96 0.59 12.03 5.83
N MET A 97 0.64 13.26 5.32
CA MET A 97 1.65 14.25 5.72
C MET A 97 1.18 15.23 6.79
N ASP A 98 -0.04 15.07 7.32
CA ASP A 98 -0.48 15.84 8.47
C ASP A 98 0.36 15.42 9.70
N ARG A 99 1.01 16.39 10.38
CA ARG A 99 1.91 16.13 11.51
C ARG A 99 1.23 15.51 12.73
N ASP A 100 -0.09 15.72 12.87
CA ASP A 100 -0.90 15.22 14.00
C ASP A 100 -1.62 13.90 13.66
N VAL A 101 -1.43 13.39 12.46
CA VAL A 101 -1.95 12.10 12.01
C VAL A 101 -0.79 11.11 11.87
N PRO A 102 -0.78 9.99 12.61
CA PRO A 102 0.25 8.97 12.46
C PRO A 102 0.12 8.28 11.08
N LEU A 103 1.25 8.09 10.43
CA LEU A 103 1.39 7.33 9.20
C LEU A 103 2.01 5.98 9.56
N VAL A 104 1.25 4.88 9.45
CA VAL A 104 1.60 3.63 10.12
C VAL A 104 1.75 2.46 9.17
N VAL A 105 2.86 1.74 9.34
CA VAL A 105 3.08 0.38 8.88
C VAL A 105 3.35 -0.47 10.12
N PRO A 106 2.44 -1.37 10.53
CA PRO A 106 2.47 -2.01 11.86
C PRO A 106 3.73 -2.76 12.22
N GLU A 107 4.43 -3.32 11.22
CA GLU A 107 5.71 -4.02 11.42
C GLU A 107 6.91 -3.05 11.53
N VAL A 108 6.71 -1.77 11.22
CA VAL A 108 7.79 -0.78 11.09
C VAL A 108 7.80 0.24 12.22
N ASN A 109 6.65 0.89 12.46
CA ASN A 109 6.52 1.99 13.42
C ASN A 109 5.22 1.93 14.25
N PRO A 110 4.90 0.77 14.89
CA PRO A 110 3.64 0.57 15.62
C PRO A 110 3.47 1.55 16.81
N GLU A 111 4.55 2.06 17.37
CA GLU A 111 4.54 3.03 18.47
C GLU A 111 3.86 4.35 18.09
N GLN A 112 3.90 4.71 16.80
CA GLN A 112 3.25 5.90 16.26
C GLN A 112 1.71 5.84 16.39
N LEU A 113 1.14 4.65 16.54
CA LEU A 113 -0.30 4.49 16.76
C LEU A 113 -0.82 5.31 17.92
N SER A 114 -0.03 5.51 18.99
CA SER A 114 -0.42 6.32 20.15
C SER A 114 -0.90 7.73 19.80
N MET A 115 -0.41 8.28 18.70
CA MET A 115 -0.76 9.62 18.21
C MET A 115 -2.17 9.73 17.65
N TYR A 116 -2.87 8.60 17.37
CA TYR A 116 -4.23 8.65 16.82
C TYR A 116 -5.19 9.48 17.67
N LYS A 117 -4.97 9.52 18.98
CA LYS A 117 -5.79 10.26 19.95
C LYS A 117 -5.88 11.76 19.66
N LYS A 118 -4.94 12.34 18.93
CA LYS A 118 -4.94 13.76 18.58
C LYS A 118 -6.11 14.13 17.66
N LYS A 119 -6.41 13.27 16.67
CA LYS A 119 -7.45 13.55 15.66
C LYS A 119 -8.42 12.39 15.43
N ASN A 120 -8.26 11.26 16.12
CA ASN A 120 -8.94 9.98 15.83
C ASN A 120 -8.76 9.52 14.37
N ILE A 121 -7.63 9.84 13.77
CA ILE A 121 -7.29 9.47 12.39
C ILE A 121 -5.93 8.76 12.41
N ILE A 122 -5.84 7.67 11.65
CA ILE A 122 -4.60 6.95 11.33
C ILE A 122 -4.51 6.88 9.82
N ALA A 123 -3.39 7.30 9.25
CA ALA A 123 -3.15 7.21 7.82
C ALA A 123 -2.44 5.90 7.47
N ASN A 124 -2.95 5.22 6.45
CA ASN A 124 -2.27 4.11 5.78
C ASN A 124 -1.33 4.66 4.70
N ALA A 125 -0.10 4.16 4.63
CA ALA A 125 0.93 4.68 3.73
C ALA A 125 0.65 4.32 2.24
N ASN A 126 1.43 4.90 1.34
CA ASN A 126 1.42 4.57 -0.08
C ASN A 126 1.83 3.09 -0.30
N CYS A 127 1.21 2.44 -1.30
CA CYS A 127 1.41 1.01 -1.54
C CYS A 127 2.88 0.63 -1.81
N SER A 128 3.60 1.44 -2.61
CA SER A 128 5.02 1.23 -2.84
C SER A 128 5.83 1.56 -1.59
N THR A 129 5.51 2.63 -0.86
CA THR A 129 6.18 2.95 0.40
C THR A 129 6.06 1.82 1.42
N ILE A 130 4.88 1.21 1.59
CA ILE A 130 4.68 0.13 2.58
C ILE A 130 5.65 -1.03 2.35
N GLN A 131 5.70 -1.58 1.13
CA GLN A 131 6.56 -2.72 0.83
C GLN A 131 8.05 -2.37 0.96
N MET A 132 8.43 -1.15 0.59
CA MET A 132 9.80 -0.68 0.69
C MET A 132 10.24 -0.49 2.14
N VAL A 133 9.47 0.24 2.97
CA VAL A 133 9.86 0.50 4.37
C VAL A 133 9.87 -0.77 5.22
N LEU A 134 9.03 -1.76 4.90
CA LEU A 134 9.02 -3.07 5.55
C LEU A 134 10.37 -3.77 5.41
N VAL A 135 11.00 -3.66 4.25
CA VAL A 135 12.33 -4.23 3.96
C VAL A 135 13.45 -3.34 4.49
N LEU A 136 13.29 -2.00 4.39
CA LEU A 136 14.33 -1.06 4.81
C LEU A 136 14.46 -0.95 6.32
N LYS A 137 13.37 -1.08 7.10
CA LYS A 137 13.40 -0.90 8.57
C LYS A 137 14.42 -1.79 9.26
N PRO A 138 14.39 -3.13 9.11
CA PRO A 138 15.36 -4.01 9.77
C PRO A 138 16.79 -3.75 9.30
N LEU A 139 16.99 -3.36 8.05
CA LEU A 139 18.32 -3.00 7.54
C LEU A 139 18.81 -1.67 8.12
N HIS A 140 17.92 -0.69 8.30
CA HIS A 140 18.25 0.59 8.93
C HIS A 140 18.66 0.40 10.40
N ASP A 141 17.95 -0.43 11.14
CA ASP A 141 18.27 -0.72 12.55
C ASP A 141 19.65 -1.36 12.73
N HIS A 142 20.10 -2.16 11.77
CA HIS A 142 21.39 -2.84 11.85
C HIS A 142 22.56 -2.04 11.26
N PHE A 143 22.32 -1.40 10.11
CA PHE A 143 23.40 -0.85 9.29
C PHE A 143 23.36 0.66 9.10
N ASN A 144 22.31 1.36 9.56
CA ASN A 144 22.06 2.79 9.38
C ASN A 144 22.03 3.16 7.88
N ILE A 145 20.83 3.29 7.32
CA ILE A 145 20.67 3.69 5.92
C ILE A 145 21.04 5.15 5.77
N LYS A 146 21.93 5.44 4.84
CA LYS A 146 22.37 6.77 4.44
C LYS A 146 21.58 7.29 3.23
N ARG A 147 21.38 6.42 2.21
CA ARG A 147 20.74 6.78 0.96
C ARG A 147 19.96 5.62 0.34
N VAL A 148 18.84 5.94 -0.30
CA VAL A 148 18.03 4.99 -1.07
C VAL A 148 17.80 5.55 -2.47
N VAL A 149 18.02 4.73 -3.48
CA VAL A 149 17.58 4.97 -4.86
C VAL A 149 16.63 3.85 -5.24
N VAL A 150 15.43 4.19 -5.67
CA VAL A 150 14.42 3.20 -6.03
C VAL A 150 13.81 3.50 -7.39
N SER A 151 13.69 2.47 -8.21
CA SER A 151 12.83 2.48 -9.40
C SER A 151 11.66 1.52 -9.14
N THR A 152 10.43 2.01 -9.28
CA THR A 152 9.24 1.19 -9.10
C THR A 152 8.68 0.74 -10.45
N TYR A 153 8.08 -0.44 -10.44
CA TYR A 153 7.35 -1.04 -11.56
C TYR A 153 5.93 -1.34 -11.05
N GLN A 154 5.04 -0.34 -11.19
CA GLN A 154 3.74 -0.37 -10.53
C GLN A 154 2.64 -0.87 -11.46
N SER A 155 1.91 -1.87 -11.00
CA SER A 155 0.76 -2.46 -11.70
C SER A 155 -0.40 -1.46 -11.87
N VAL A 156 -1.25 -1.70 -12.85
CA VAL A 156 -2.39 -0.84 -13.17
C VAL A 156 -3.48 -0.82 -12.08
N SER A 157 -3.56 -1.88 -11.25
CA SER A 157 -4.53 -1.96 -10.15
C SER A 157 -4.39 -0.84 -9.11
N GLY A 158 -3.19 -0.24 -8.99
CA GLY A 158 -2.96 0.93 -8.15
C GLY A 158 -3.79 2.16 -8.55
N GLY A 159 -4.20 2.24 -9.81
CA GLY A 159 -5.14 3.26 -10.31
C GLY A 159 -6.62 2.90 -10.16
N GLY A 160 -6.93 1.68 -9.71
CA GLY A 160 -8.30 1.21 -9.54
C GLY A 160 -8.79 0.32 -10.68
N LYS A 161 -10.12 0.10 -10.73
CA LYS A 161 -10.73 -0.83 -11.71
C LYS A 161 -10.63 -0.34 -13.15
N ASP A 162 -10.89 0.93 -13.40
CA ASP A 162 -10.94 1.49 -14.77
C ASP A 162 -9.58 1.37 -15.49
N PRO A 163 -8.41 1.67 -14.87
CA PRO A 163 -7.09 1.35 -15.44
C PRO A 163 -6.85 -0.14 -15.73
N MET A 164 -7.36 -1.05 -14.89
CA MET A 164 -7.26 -2.50 -15.15
C MET A 164 -8.07 -2.89 -16.39
N ASP A 165 -9.31 -2.43 -16.50
CA ASP A 165 -10.17 -2.67 -17.63
C ASP A 165 -9.57 -2.06 -18.92
N GLU A 166 -8.92 -0.90 -18.83
CA GLU A 166 -8.22 -0.26 -19.94
C GLU A 166 -7.04 -1.08 -20.46
N LEU A 167 -6.21 -1.63 -19.56
CA LEU A 167 -5.11 -2.50 -19.97
C LEU A 167 -5.63 -3.72 -20.76
N ILE A 168 -6.71 -4.36 -20.26
CA ILE A 168 -7.32 -5.50 -20.94
C ILE A 168 -7.87 -5.09 -22.32
N SER A 169 -8.57 -3.97 -22.41
CA SER A 169 -9.13 -3.46 -23.67
C SER A 169 -8.03 -3.12 -24.67
N GLN A 170 -7.03 -2.35 -24.26
CA GLN A 170 -5.90 -1.98 -25.11
C GLN A 170 -5.12 -3.21 -25.61
N SER A 171 -4.95 -4.23 -24.75
CA SER A 171 -4.28 -5.48 -25.15
C SER A 171 -5.08 -6.22 -26.24
N LYS A 172 -6.40 -6.31 -26.12
CA LYS A 172 -7.28 -6.89 -27.15
C LYS A 172 -7.22 -6.11 -28.46
N ASP A 173 -7.28 -4.78 -28.39
CA ASP A 173 -7.23 -3.90 -29.55
C ASP A 173 -5.89 -4.01 -30.27
N TYR A 174 -4.77 -4.04 -29.53
CA TYR A 174 -3.42 -4.23 -30.06
C TYR A 174 -3.31 -5.55 -30.85
N LEU A 175 -3.71 -6.67 -30.23
CA LEU A 175 -3.63 -7.99 -30.83
C LEU A 175 -4.57 -8.16 -32.04
N SER A 176 -5.64 -7.34 -32.11
CA SER A 176 -6.59 -7.33 -33.23
C SER A 176 -6.27 -6.30 -34.31
N GLY A 177 -5.13 -5.60 -34.22
CA GLY A 177 -4.74 -4.54 -35.16
C GLY A 177 -5.64 -3.30 -35.15
N LYS A 178 -6.40 -3.10 -34.09
CA LYS A 178 -7.30 -1.94 -33.92
C LYS A 178 -6.55 -0.74 -33.37
N LYS A 179 -7.08 0.46 -33.63
CA LYS A 179 -6.54 1.70 -33.09
C LYS A 179 -6.75 1.76 -31.56
N ILE A 180 -5.65 1.89 -30.81
CA ILE A 180 -5.67 2.00 -29.36
C ILE A 180 -6.06 3.42 -28.95
N LYS A 181 -6.88 3.51 -27.89
CA LYS A 181 -7.25 4.78 -27.24
C LYS A 181 -6.85 4.73 -25.77
N SER A 182 -6.16 5.76 -25.29
CA SER A 182 -5.85 5.95 -23.87
C SER A 182 -6.91 6.86 -23.23
N LYS A 183 -7.39 6.48 -22.06
CA LYS A 183 -8.42 7.20 -21.30
C LYS A 183 -7.96 7.52 -19.87
N ASN A 184 -7.46 6.53 -19.15
CA ASN A 184 -7.01 6.65 -17.76
C ASN A 184 -5.50 6.86 -17.66
N PHE A 185 -4.76 6.58 -18.75
CA PHE A 185 -3.32 6.77 -18.83
C PHE A 185 -2.99 7.89 -19.82
N THR A 186 -1.86 8.55 -19.60
CA THR A 186 -1.35 9.62 -20.50
C THR A 186 -0.91 9.09 -21.86
N LYS A 187 -0.55 7.81 -21.94
CA LYS A 187 -0.14 7.09 -23.15
C LYS A 187 -0.69 5.68 -23.11
N GLN A 188 -0.57 4.95 -24.23
CA GLN A 188 -0.86 3.51 -24.27
C GLN A 188 -0.12 2.79 -23.16
N ILE A 189 -0.83 1.94 -22.39
CA ILE A 189 -0.22 1.09 -21.35
C ILE A 189 0.04 -0.34 -21.84
N ALA A 190 -0.83 -0.88 -22.69
CA ALA A 190 -0.62 -2.23 -23.22
C ALA A 190 0.72 -2.34 -23.96
N PHE A 191 1.56 -3.29 -23.55
CA PHE A 191 2.90 -3.53 -24.10
C PHE A 191 3.84 -2.31 -24.03
N ASN A 192 3.69 -1.44 -23.03
CA ASN A 192 4.46 -0.22 -22.88
C ASN A 192 4.79 0.08 -21.42
N LEU A 193 5.74 0.99 -21.19
CA LEU A 193 6.10 1.55 -19.89
C LEU A 193 5.79 3.05 -19.88
N ILE A 194 5.23 3.55 -18.76
CA ILE A 194 4.92 4.96 -18.59
C ILE A 194 5.67 5.48 -17.35
N PRO A 195 6.79 6.22 -17.49
CA PRO A 195 7.56 6.76 -16.37
C PRO A 195 6.88 8.02 -15.81
N HIS A 196 5.61 7.91 -15.46
CA HIS A 196 4.78 9.00 -14.97
C HIS A 196 3.57 8.44 -14.21
N ILE A 197 3.53 8.66 -12.90
CA ILE A 197 2.41 8.27 -12.04
C ILE A 197 1.99 9.47 -11.20
N ASP A 198 0.69 9.84 -11.26
CA ASP A 198 0.10 11.02 -10.60
C ASP A 198 0.55 12.34 -11.31
N GLU A 199 0.39 13.48 -10.69
CA GLU A 199 0.69 14.81 -11.24
C GLU A 199 2.18 15.14 -11.09
N PHE A 200 2.72 15.97 -11.97
CA PHE A 200 4.04 16.57 -11.77
C PHE A 200 4.00 17.57 -10.61
N VAL A 201 5.06 17.58 -9.84
CA VAL A 201 5.36 18.56 -8.80
C VAL A 201 6.64 19.32 -9.16
N ASP A 202 7.15 20.17 -8.27
CA ASP A 202 8.36 20.94 -8.52
C ASP A 202 9.58 20.06 -8.84
N GLU A 203 10.57 20.63 -9.50
CA GLU A 203 11.84 20.01 -9.88
C GLU A 203 11.73 18.79 -10.80
N GLY A 204 10.57 18.59 -11.47
CA GLY A 204 10.35 17.51 -12.43
C GLY A 204 9.99 16.16 -11.83
N TYR A 205 9.82 16.06 -10.51
CA TYR A 205 9.29 14.86 -9.85
C TYR A 205 7.78 14.72 -10.09
N THR A 206 7.28 13.49 -9.96
CA THR A 206 5.85 13.22 -9.85
C THR A 206 5.42 13.17 -8.38
N LYS A 207 4.13 13.35 -8.14
CA LYS A 207 3.57 13.25 -6.79
C LYS A 207 3.72 11.85 -6.19
N GLU A 208 3.78 10.80 -7.02
CA GLU A 208 4.06 9.43 -6.56
C GLU A 208 5.49 9.33 -6.00
N GLU A 209 6.48 9.87 -6.69
CA GLU A 209 7.88 9.92 -6.26
C GLU A 209 8.04 10.76 -4.99
N TRP A 210 7.39 11.92 -4.94
CA TRP A 210 7.34 12.78 -3.76
C TRP A 210 6.75 12.05 -2.53
N LYS A 211 5.67 11.27 -2.73
CA LYS A 211 5.09 10.44 -1.65
C LYS A 211 6.09 9.43 -1.11
N MET A 212 6.75 8.69 -1.98
CA MET A 212 7.75 7.69 -1.56
C MET A 212 8.85 8.32 -0.71
N GLU A 213 9.37 9.46 -1.13
CA GLU A 213 10.41 10.16 -0.39
C GLU A 213 9.92 10.66 0.98
N ASN A 214 8.82 11.40 1.01
CA ASN A 214 8.37 12.08 2.23
C ASN A 214 7.71 11.11 3.22
N GLU A 215 6.98 10.11 2.74
CA GLU A 215 6.41 9.07 3.59
C GLU A 215 7.50 8.21 4.23
N THR A 216 8.55 7.84 3.47
CA THR A 216 9.70 7.10 4.02
C THR A 216 10.40 7.87 5.13
N LYS A 217 10.65 9.17 4.91
CA LYS A 217 11.24 10.04 5.95
C LYS A 217 10.35 10.13 7.20
N LYS A 218 9.03 10.19 7.03
CA LYS A 218 8.09 10.24 8.15
C LYS A 218 7.99 8.91 8.91
N ILE A 219 8.10 7.78 8.20
CA ILE A 219 7.93 6.44 8.80
C ILE A 219 9.22 5.94 9.43
N LEU A 220 10.38 6.14 8.78
CA LEU A 220 11.66 5.59 9.21
C LEU A 220 12.55 6.64 9.90
N ASP A 221 13.19 7.50 9.10
CA ASP A 221 14.12 8.51 9.59
C ASP A 221 14.18 9.69 8.60
N PRO A 222 13.96 10.94 9.05
CA PRO A 222 14.04 12.13 8.21
C PRO A 222 15.43 12.39 7.61
N LYS A 223 16.49 11.77 8.14
CA LYS A 223 17.88 11.91 7.65
C LYS A 223 18.17 11.06 6.41
N ILE A 224 17.36 10.06 6.10
CA ILE A 224 17.56 9.20 4.93
C ILE A 224 17.43 10.04 3.66
N LYS A 225 18.49 10.08 2.86
CA LYS A 225 18.46 10.67 1.52
C LYS A 225 17.80 9.70 0.56
N MET A 226 16.82 10.15 -0.19
CA MET A 226 16.08 9.27 -1.08
C MET A 226 15.73 9.96 -2.40
N THR A 227 15.75 9.18 -3.49
CA THR A 227 15.16 9.54 -4.78
C THR A 227 14.43 8.35 -5.37
N ALA A 228 13.33 8.60 -6.05
CA ALA A 228 12.50 7.58 -6.68
C ALA A 228 12.24 7.90 -8.15
N THR A 229 12.10 6.85 -8.97
CA THR A 229 11.52 6.92 -10.32
C THR A 229 10.35 5.96 -10.38
N CYS A 230 9.14 6.48 -10.56
CA CYS A 230 7.93 5.67 -10.53
C CYS A 230 7.40 5.39 -11.93
N VAL A 231 7.35 4.10 -12.31
CA VAL A 231 6.95 3.64 -13.64
C VAL A 231 5.67 2.80 -13.56
N ARG A 232 4.67 3.15 -14.37
CA ARG A 232 3.49 2.31 -14.58
C ARG A 232 3.83 1.24 -15.65
N VAL A 233 3.56 -0.02 -15.32
CA VAL A 233 3.83 -1.18 -16.18
C VAL A 233 2.54 -1.94 -16.52
N PRO A 234 2.50 -2.70 -17.63
CA PRO A 234 1.33 -3.44 -18.08
C PRO A 234 1.16 -4.76 -17.30
N VAL A 235 1.12 -4.65 -15.98
CA VAL A 235 0.91 -5.73 -15.01
C VAL A 235 -0.39 -5.46 -14.27
N MET A 236 -1.20 -6.48 -14.07
CA MET A 236 -2.54 -6.33 -13.47
C MET A 236 -2.46 -5.98 -11.98
N VAL A 237 -1.75 -6.77 -11.20
CA VAL A 237 -1.63 -6.65 -9.73
C VAL A 237 -0.17 -6.86 -9.33
N SER A 238 0.19 -6.41 -8.16
CA SER A 238 1.51 -6.40 -7.53
C SER A 238 2.45 -5.32 -8.07
N HIS A 239 3.14 -4.65 -7.15
CA HIS A 239 4.19 -3.69 -7.45
C HIS A 239 5.55 -4.32 -7.23
N SER A 240 6.48 -3.98 -8.11
CA SER A 240 7.88 -4.37 -7.96
C SER A 240 8.76 -3.13 -7.79
N GLU A 241 9.89 -3.31 -7.12
CA GLU A 241 10.86 -2.24 -6.87
C GLU A 241 12.28 -2.76 -7.05
N SER A 242 13.08 -2.01 -7.81
CA SER A 242 14.53 -2.15 -7.82
C SER A 242 15.10 -1.13 -6.86
N ILE A 243 15.65 -1.62 -5.75
CA ILE A 243 16.16 -0.77 -4.65
C ILE A 243 17.68 -0.88 -4.59
N ASN A 244 18.34 0.27 -4.61
CA ASN A 244 19.74 0.44 -4.21
C ASN A 244 19.76 1.17 -2.88
N VAL A 245 20.39 0.57 -1.86
CA VAL A 245 20.47 1.14 -0.53
C VAL A 245 21.92 1.25 -0.09
N GLU A 246 22.36 2.45 0.30
CA GLU A 246 23.69 2.74 0.85
C GLU A 246 23.60 2.83 2.38
N PHE A 247 24.51 2.16 3.05
CA PHE A 247 24.63 2.11 4.51
C PHE A 247 25.80 2.94 5.04
N GLU A 248 25.69 3.36 6.30
CA GLU A 248 26.83 3.96 7.02
C GLU A 248 27.82 2.89 7.50
N LYS A 249 27.28 1.77 7.99
CA LYS A 249 28.07 0.64 8.52
C LYS A 249 28.35 -0.40 7.44
N ASP A 250 29.42 -1.17 7.66
CA ASP A 250 29.71 -2.36 6.83
C ASP A 250 28.64 -3.42 7.00
N PHE A 251 28.37 -4.16 5.94
CA PHE A 251 27.42 -5.25 5.93
C PHE A 251 27.94 -6.48 5.19
N ASP A 252 27.38 -7.62 5.55
CA ASP A 252 27.54 -8.88 4.84
C ASP A 252 26.20 -9.27 4.19
N VAL A 253 26.25 -9.79 2.95
CA VAL A 253 25.06 -10.15 2.19
C VAL A 253 24.29 -11.30 2.82
N GLN A 254 24.98 -12.28 3.41
CA GLN A 254 24.31 -13.38 4.09
C GLN A 254 23.57 -12.88 5.33
N LYS A 255 24.20 -12.02 6.12
CA LYS A 255 23.56 -11.38 7.28
C LYS A 255 22.32 -10.55 6.87
N VAL A 256 22.36 -9.84 5.75
CA VAL A 256 21.19 -9.14 5.20
C VAL A 256 20.07 -10.14 4.90
N LYS A 257 20.36 -11.26 4.23
CA LYS A 257 19.37 -12.31 3.94
C LYS A 257 18.78 -12.91 5.21
N ASP A 258 19.58 -13.16 6.21
CA ASP A 258 19.14 -13.72 7.49
C ASP A 258 18.19 -12.74 8.22
N ILE A 259 18.55 -11.45 8.29
CA ILE A 259 17.74 -10.39 8.88
C ILE A 259 16.37 -10.31 8.16
N LEU A 260 16.38 -10.24 6.82
CA LEU A 260 15.16 -10.14 6.03
C LEU A 260 14.29 -11.39 6.12
N SER A 261 14.91 -12.58 6.21
CA SER A 261 14.19 -13.85 6.38
C SER A 261 13.52 -13.98 7.76
N ALA A 262 14.09 -13.32 8.78
CA ALA A 262 13.53 -13.28 10.14
C ALA A 262 12.49 -12.16 10.33
N THR A 263 12.30 -11.29 9.33
CA THR A 263 11.38 -10.15 9.43
C THR A 263 9.95 -10.58 9.12
N ASP A 264 9.01 -10.30 10.03
CA ASP A 264 7.59 -10.58 9.85
C ASP A 264 7.06 -9.88 8.57
N GLY A 265 6.29 -10.64 7.78
CA GLY A 265 5.74 -10.14 6.51
C GLY A 265 6.71 -10.20 5.33
N CYS A 266 7.99 -10.53 5.54
CA CYS A 266 9.00 -10.69 4.51
C CYS A 266 9.22 -12.17 4.15
N LYS A 267 9.58 -12.43 2.90
CA LYS A 267 10.05 -13.73 2.43
C LYS A 267 11.20 -13.56 1.44
N VAL A 268 12.38 -14.01 1.82
CA VAL A 268 13.52 -14.07 0.89
C VAL A 268 13.38 -15.30 -0.01
N LEU A 269 13.35 -15.07 -1.32
CA LEU A 269 13.41 -16.07 -2.35
C LEU A 269 14.45 -15.60 -3.38
N ASP A 270 15.70 -15.98 -3.18
CA ASP A 270 16.87 -15.45 -3.89
C ASP A 270 17.84 -16.58 -4.24
N GLU A 271 17.49 -17.38 -5.22
CA GLU A 271 18.32 -18.46 -5.74
C GLU A 271 19.07 -18.02 -7.01
N ARG A 272 20.35 -18.36 -7.10
CA ARG A 272 21.18 -18.04 -8.28
C ARG A 272 20.99 -19.08 -9.40
N LYS A 273 19.73 -19.18 -9.86
CA LYS A 273 19.33 -20.07 -10.96
C LYS A 273 18.24 -19.40 -11.83
N ASN A 274 17.96 -19.95 -12.99
CA ASN A 274 16.85 -19.49 -13.83
C ASN A 274 15.53 -19.58 -13.05
N GLY A 275 14.78 -18.45 -13.00
CA GLY A 275 13.52 -18.36 -12.25
C GLY A 275 13.66 -18.32 -10.72
N GLY A 276 14.88 -18.19 -10.16
CA GLY A 276 15.13 -18.15 -8.71
C GLY A 276 14.80 -16.81 -8.03
N TYR A 277 13.77 -16.12 -8.49
CA TYR A 277 13.28 -14.83 -8.01
C TYR A 277 11.75 -14.76 -8.13
N VAL A 278 11.13 -13.78 -7.49
CA VAL A 278 9.67 -13.58 -7.53
C VAL A 278 9.31 -12.44 -8.48
N THR A 279 8.27 -12.66 -9.27
CA THR A 279 7.67 -11.65 -10.16
C THR A 279 6.29 -11.22 -9.65
N PRO A 280 5.67 -10.17 -10.21
CA PRO A 280 4.33 -9.73 -9.82
C PRO A 280 3.26 -10.83 -9.85
N VAL A 281 3.33 -11.76 -10.80
CA VAL A 281 2.33 -12.82 -10.97
C VAL A 281 2.33 -13.79 -9.78
N GLU A 282 3.51 -14.17 -9.29
CA GLU A 282 3.62 -15.07 -8.13
C GLU A 282 3.29 -14.35 -6.81
N ALA A 283 3.47 -13.03 -6.75
CA ALA A 283 3.18 -12.25 -5.55
C ALA A 283 1.69 -11.90 -5.39
N GLU A 284 0.89 -12.01 -6.46
CA GLU A 284 -0.54 -11.73 -6.43
C GLU A 284 -1.26 -12.63 -5.43
N ASN A 285 -2.17 -12.06 -4.63
CA ASN A 285 -2.91 -12.71 -3.55
C ASN A 285 -2.05 -13.22 -2.37
N SER A 286 -0.76 -12.88 -2.32
CA SER A 286 0.11 -13.16 -1.17
C SER A 286 0.07 -12.03 -0.15
N TYR A 287 0.10 -12.38 1.14
CA TYR A 287 0.23 -11.42 2.25
C TYR A 287 1.68 -11.01 2.51
N LEU A 288 2.63 -11.64 1.82
CA LEU A 288 4.06 -11.44 2.03
C LEU A 288 4.64 -10.43 1.04
N THR A 289 5.70 -9.77 1.48
CA THR A 289 6.61 -9.00 0.65
C THR A 289 7.81 -9.90 0.33
N PHE A 290 8.03 -10.14 -0.96
CA PHE A 290 9.11 -11.02 -1.43
C PHE A 290 10.35 -10.20 -1.75
N ILE A 291 11.52 -10.73 -1.38
CA ILE A 291 12.82 -10.14 -1.64
C ILE A 291 13.68 -11.13 -2.42
N SER A 292 14.21 -10.65 -3.54
CA SER A 292 15.04 -11.42 -4.45
C SER A 292 16.22 -10.58 -4.94
N ARG A 293 17.15 -11.18 -5.67
CA ARG A 293 18.27 -10.51 -6.33
C ARG A 293 19.12 -9.66 -5.38
N ILE A 294 19.29 -10.14 -4.15
CA ILE A 294 20.09 -9.50 -3.10
C ILE A 294 21.57 -9.66 -3.42
N ARG A 295 22.27 -8.54 -3.62
CA ARG A 295 23.69 -8.52 -4.00
C ARG A 295 24.36 -7.20 -3.65
N LYS A 296 25.67 -7.23 -3.42
CA LYS A 296 26.47 -6.00 -3.30
C LYS A 296 26.37 -5.17 -4.58
N ASP A 297 26.46 -3.86 -4.43
CA ASP A 297 26.66 -2.96 -5.54
C ASP A 297 28.14 -2.98 -5.94
N SER A 298 28.43 -3.28 -7.22
CA SER A 298 29.82 -3.35 -7.69
C SER A 298 30.50 -1.98 -7.81
N SER A 299 29.74 -0.90 -7.72
CA SER A 299 30.22 0.48 -7.84
C SER A 299 30.33 1.20 -6.48
N ASN A 300 29.78 0.62 -5.40
CA ASN A 300 29.82 1.18 -4.05
C ASN A 300 29.81 0.06 -3.01
N ASP A 301 30.95 -0.14 -2.33
CA ASP A 301 31.14 -1.20 -1.33
C ASP A 301 30.17 -1.10 -0.12
N LYS A 302 29.61 0.09 0.12
CA LYS A 302 28.63 0.35 1.17
C LYS A 302 27.19 0.18 0.70
N ALA A 303 26.96 -0.23 -0.55
CA ALA A 303 25.62 -0.32 -1.13
C ALA A 303 25.20 -1.74 -1.50
N LEU A 304 23.90 -1.97 -1.41
CA LEU A 304 23.21 -3.22 -1.70
C LEU A 304 22.13 -2.98 -2.75
N ASN A 305 22.00 -3.90 -3.69
CA ASN A 305 20.88 -3.95 -4.63
C ASN A 305 19.93 -5.10 -4.25
N MET A 306 18.63 -4.87 -4.35
CA MET A 306 17.61 -5.90 -4.17
C MET A 306 16.39 -5.66 -5.06
N TRP A 307 15.63 -6.71 -5.29
CA TRP A 307 14.34 -6.70 -5.97
C TRP A 307 13.24 -7.06 -4.98
N VAL A 308 12.25 -6.19 -4.83
CA VAL A 308 11.16 -6.34 -3.87
C VAL A 308 9.83 -6.38 -4.60
N VAL A 309 8.96 -7.34 -4.27
CA VAL A 309 7.64 -7.49 -4.89
C VAL A 309 6.58 -7.75 -3.82
N SER A 310 5.44 -7.08 -3.93
CA SER A 310 4.30 -7.30 -3.03
C SER A 310 2.98 -7.03 -3.73
N ASP A 311 1.91 -7.70 -3.28
CA ASP A 311 0.55 -7.38 -3.72
C ASP A 311 0.13 -6.00 -3.18
N ASN A 312 -0.01 -5.04 -4.09
CA ASN A 312 -0.33 -3.65 -3.77
C ASN A 312 -1.76 -3.43 -3.26
N LEU A 313 -2.68 -4.36 -3.53
CA LEU A 313 -4.05 -4.32 -3.02
C LEU A 313 -4.15 -4.96 -1.63
N LEU A 314 -3.24 -5.89 -1.30
CA LEU A 314 -3.15 -6.56 0.00
C LEU A 314 -2.20 -5.80 0.93
N LYS A 315 -0.91 -6.18 0.96
CA LYS A 315 0.06 -5.53 1.87
C LYS A 315 0.17 -4.04 1.60
N GLY A 316 0.10 -3.64 0.35
CA GLY A 316 0.13 -2.22 -0.04
C GLY A 316 -1.11 -1.40 0.35
N ALA A 317 -2.21 -2.03 0.80
CA ALA A 317 -3.45 -1.32 1.13
C ALA A 317 -4.30 -2.05 2.17
N ALA A 318 -5.13 -3.02 1.74
CA ALA A 318 -6.18 -3.62 2.57
C ALA A 318 -5.61 -4.41 3.76
N LEU A 319 -4.56 -5.19 3.57
CA LEU A 319 -3.94 -5.97 4.65
C LEU A 319 -3.30 -5.04 5.68
N ASN A 320 -2.53 -4.03 5.25
CA ASN A 320 -1.92 -3.07 6.17
C ASN A 320 -2.99 -2.32 6.98
N THR A 321 -4.12 -1.96 6.35
CA THR A 321 -5.27 -1.33 7.02
C THR A 321 -5.84 -2.22 8.12
N VAL A 322 -6.05 -3.51 7.85
CA VAL A 322 -6.57 -4.46 8.84
C VAL A 322 -5.55 -4.71 9.95
N GLN A 323 -4.27 -4.84 9.62
CA GLN A 323 -3.18 -4.98 10.59
C GLN A 323 -3.06 -3.76 11.51
N ILE A 324 -3.26 -2.53 10.99
CA ILE A 324 -3.35 -1.31 11.81
C ILE A 324 -4.49 -1.45 12.82
N ALA A 325 -5.68 -1.90 12.38
CA ALA A 325 -6.82 -2.10 13.27
C ALA A 325 -6.55 -3.19 14.32
N GLU A 326 -5.98 -4.33 13.94
CA GLU A 326 -5.61 -5.41 14.86
C GLU A 326 -4.64 -4.92 15.94
N ARG A 327 -3.63 -4.15 15.54
CA ARG A 327 -2.65 -3.58 16.46
C ARG A 327 -3.28 -2.54 17.38
N LEU A 328 -4.11 -1.65 16.83
CA LEU A 328 -4.85 -0.64 17.59
C LEU A 328 -5.75 -1.30 18.66
N ILE A 329 -6.49 -2.34 18.28
CA ILE A 329 -7.38 -3.07 19.19
C ILE A 329 -6.56 -3.74 20.29
N LYS A 330 -5.48 -4.42 19.94
CA LYS A 330 -4.59 -5.10 20.90
C LYS A 330 -4.00 -4.14 21.92
N ASP A 331 -3.48 -3.00 21.47
CA ASP A 331 -2.69 -2.10 22.32
C ASP A 331 -3.55 -1.11 23.10
N TYR A 332 -4.73 -0.73 22.60
CA TYR A 332 -5.54 0.36 23.16
C TYR A 332 -7.00 -0.01 23.51
N HIS A 333 -7.53 -1.11 23.00
CA HIS A 333 -8.92 -1.53 23.19
C HIS A 333 -9.07 -3.00 23.61
N GLY A 334 -8.00 -3.67 23.92
CA GLY A 334 -7.93 -5.10 24.25
C GLY A 334 -8.21 -5.46 25.71
N LYS A 335 -8.82 -4.55 26.51
CA LYS A 335 -9.25 -4.83 27.87
C LYS A 335 -10.76 -5.04 27.95
#